data_277b130e3236bc9a2e79df8799fac168
#
_entry.id   277b130e3236bc9a2e79df8799fac168
#
_cell.length_a   1.000
_cell.length_b   1.000
_cell.length_c   1.000
_cell.angle_alpha   90.00
_cell.angle_beta   90.00
_cell.angle_gamma   90.00
#
_symmetry.space_group_name_H-M   'P 1'
#
loop_
_entity.id
_entity.type
_entity.pdbx_description
1 polymer ?
#
loop_
_entity_poly.entity_id
_entity_poly.type
_entity_poly.pdbx_seq_one_letter_code
_entity_poly.pdbx_strand_id
1 'polypeptide(L)'
;MEDIFVARVMSTSIHTVTPDTLVEDAAQEMLENGIGSVMVVDDENHLEGILTTTDFVEIVAEQKPKDQTPVSKYMTTAVVTTTAQESIRDVADAMIEHGFHHTPVVDEDEGVIGMITTSDLAGYISHVQSPSPAE
;
A
#
# COMPACT_ATOMS: atom_id res chain seq x y z
N MET A 1 -10.50 17.66 18.55
CA MET A 1 -10.38 17.31 17.13
C MET A 1 -11.10 16.02 16.88
N GLU A 2 -11.93 16.02 15.84
CA GLU A 2 -12.65 14.82 15.48
C GLU A 2 -11.71 13.80 14.89
N ASP A 3 -11.99 12.54 15.19
CA ASP A 3 -11.29 11.46 14.53
C ASP A 3 -11.82 11.29 13.13
N ILE A 4 -10.89 11.17 12.18
CA ILE A 4 -11.24 10.84 10.81
C ILE A 4 -10.82 9.40 10.60
N PHE A 5 -11.73 8.60 10.08
CA PHE A 5 -11.47 7.17 9.90
C PHE A 5 -10.82 6.88 8.58
N VAL A 6 -10.05 5.79 8.55
CA VAL A 6 -9.32 5.33 7.37
C VAL A 6 -10.26 5.21 6.16
N ALA A 7 -11.49 4.72 6.37
CA ALA A 7 -12.45 4.54 5.29
C ALA A 7 -12.66 5.81 4.47
N ARG A 8 -12.51 6.96 5.10
CA ARG A 8 -12.78 8.24 4.43
C ARG A 8 -11.63 8.69 3.54
N VAL A 9 -10.42 8.20 3.83
CA VAL A 9 -9.20 8.71 3.18
C VAL A 9 -8.55 7.67 2.29
N MET A 10 -8.78 6.39 2.55
CA MET A 10 -8.14 5.31 1.79
C MET A 10 -8.55 5.31 0.34
N SER A 11 -7.67 4.75 -0.50
CA SER A 11 -8.00 4.47 -1.89
C SER A 11 -8.62 3.09 -1.98
N THR A 12 -9.72 2.96 -2.73
CA THR A 12 -10.35 1.67 -2.99
C THR A 12 -10.00 1.12 -4.37
N SER A 13 -9.34 1.92 -5.20
CA SER A 13 -8.81 1.46 -6.49
C SER A 13 -7.50 0.75 -6.24
N ILE A 14 -7.56 -0.45 -5.70
CA ILE A 14 -6.37 -1.17 -5.29
C ILE A 14 -5.85 -2.05 -6.43
N HIS A 15 -4.56 -2.33 -6.38
CA HIS A 15 -3.89 -3.18 -7.37
C HIS A 15 -3.25 -4.33 -6.61
N THR A 16 -3.67 -5.54 -6.95
CA THR A 16 -3.18 -6.76 -6.30
C THR A 16 -2.60 -7.70 -7.32
N VAL A 17 -1.70 -8.54 -6.86
CA VAL A 17 -1.11 -9.62 -7.64
C VAL A 17 -1.16 -10.89 -6.81
N THR A 18 -0.86 -12.03 -7.43
CA THR A 18 -0.82 -13.30 -6.71
C THR A 18 0.63 -13.64 -6.37
N PRO A 19 0.86 -14.59 -5.44
CA PRO A 19 2.25 -14.90 -5.02
C PRO A 19 3.14 -15.40 -6.15
N ASP A 20 2.57 -16.01 -7.17
CA ASP A 20 3.36 -16.51 -8.30
C ASP A 20 3.44 -15.54 -9.48
N THR A 21 2.88 -14.33 -9.35
CA THR A 21 3.11 -13.27 -10.32
C THR A 21 4.61 -13.00 -10.41
N LEU A 22 5.12 -12.83 -11.61
CA LEU A 22 6.55 -12.58 -11.78
C LEU A 22 6.90 -11.16 -11.36
N VAL A 23 8.10 -11.01 -10.82
CA VAL A 23 8.61 -9.71 -10.36
C VAL A 23 8.51 -8.66 -11.46
N GLU A 24 8.90 -9.02 -12.69
CA GLU A 24 8.86 -8.06 -13.81
C GLU A 24 7.42 -7.66 -14.16
N ASP A 25 6.46 -8.57 -13.99
CA ASP A 25 5.07 -8.25 -14.27
C ASP A 25 4.49 -7.33 -13.19
N ALA A 26 4.88 -7.54 -11.94
CA ALA A 26 4.48 -6.66 -10.86
C ALA A 26 5.06 -5.26 -11.07
N ALA A 27 6.32 -5.18 -11.47
CA ALA A 27 6.96 -3.90 -11.75
C ALA A 27 6.23 -3.17 -12.89
N GLN A 28 5.84 -3.90 -13.93
CA GLN A 28 5.12 -3.32 -15.06
C GLN A 28 3.77 -2.76 -14.61
N GLU A 29 3.07 -3.51 -13.76
CA GLU A 29 1.80 -3.07 -13.20
C GLU A 29 1.97 -1.74 -12.45
N MET A 30 3.03 -1.63 -11.65
CA MET A 30 3.30 -0.42 -10.90
C MET A 30 3.60 0.76 -11.83
N LEU A 31 4.39 0.52 -12.87
CA LEU A 31 4.72 1.58 -13.83
C LEU A 31 3.50 2.06 -14.60
N GLU A 32 2.68 1.14 -15.07
CA GLU A 32 1.52 1.48 -15.88
C GLU A 32 0.48 2.26 -15.11
N ASN A 33 0.39 2.01 -13.82
CA ASN A 33 -0.61 2.66 -12.98
C ASN A 33 -0.03 3.79 -12.13
N GLY A 34 1.26 4.03 -12.23
CA GLY A 34 1.91 5.12 -11.48
C GLY A 34 1.79 4.94 -9.98
N ILE A 35 1.90 3.69 -9.49
CA ILE A 35 1.74 3.38 -8.07
C ILE A 35 3.04 2.87 -7.49
N GLY A 36 3.20 3.05 -6.18
CA GLY A 36 4.43 2.72 -5.49
C GLY A 36 4.42 1.39 -4.75
N SER A 37 3.35 0.62 -4.89
CA SER A 37 3.28 -0.69 -4.24
C SER A 37 2.22 -1.56 -4.91
N VAL A 38 2.39 -2.88 -4.76
CA VAL A 38 1.32 -3.83 -5.09
C VAL A 38 1.15 -4.75 -3.90
N MET A 39 -0.08 -5.12 -3.61
CA MET A 39 -0.39 -6.07 -2.56
C MET A 39 -0.46 -7.46 -3.16
N VAL A 40 0.08 -8.43 -2.44
CA VAL A 40 0.08 -9.83 -2.87
C VAL A 40 -1.01 -10.53 -2.07
N VAL A 41 -1.96 -11.12 -2.76
CA VAL A 41 -3.13 -11.73 -2.12
C VAL A 41 -3.29 -13.17 -2.60
N ASP A 42 -3.98 -13.97 -1.79
CA ASP A 42 -4.33 -15.33 -2.16
C ASP A 42 -5.65 -15.35 -2.94
N ASP A 43 -6.14 -16.55 -3.25
CA ASP A 43 -7.36 -16.71 -4.06
C ASP A 43 -8.60 -16.13 -3.39
N GLU A 44 -8.56 -15.93 -2.08
CA GLU A 44 -9.67 -15.39 -1.34
C GLU A 44 -9.48 -13.93 -0.95
N ASN A 45 -8.52 -13.28 -1.60
CA ASN A 45 -8.22 -11.87 -1.38
C ASN A 45 -7.60 -11.57 -0.02
N HIS A 46 -7.04 -12.58 0.65
CA HIS A 46 -6.34 -12.36 1.90
C HIS A 46 -4.92 -11.89 1.61
N LEU A 47 -4.45 -10.93 2.39
CA LEU A 47 -3.13 -10.34 2.20
C LEU A 47 -2.04 -11.33 2.59
N GLU A 48 -1.10 -11.57 1.67
CA GLU A 48 0.06 -12.40 1.94
C GLU A 48 1.34 -11.60 2.05
N GLY A 49 1.41 -10.47 1.35
CA GLY A 49 2.60 -9.66 1.40
C GLY A 49 2.42 -8.37 0.60
N ILE A 50 3.48 -7.60 0.56
CA ILE A 50 3.50 -6.35 -0.20
C ILE A 50 4.86 -6.18 -0.85
N LEU A 51 4.87 -5.60 -2.06
CA LEU A 51 6.09 -5.16 -2.73
C LEU A 51 5.99 -3.68 -2.98
N THR A 52 7.05 -2.96 -2.65
CA THR A 52 7.10 -1.51 -2.84
C THR A 52 8.27 -1.15 -3.74
N THR A 53 8.32 0.11 -4.18
CA THR A 53 9.43 0.59 -4.99
C THR A 53 10.76 0.40 -4.27
N THR A 54 10.79 0.54 -2.95
CA THR A 54 12.00 0.31 -2.18
C THR A 54 12.50 -1.13 -2.33
N ASP A 55 11.58 -2.10 -2.36
CA ASP A 55 11.96 -3.49 -2.56
C ASP A 55 12.66 -3.69 -3.91
N PHE A 56 12.14 -3.04 -4.96
CA PHE A 56 12.73 -3.15 -6.28
C PHE A 56 14.12 -2.50 -6.33
N VAL A 57 14.28 -1.38 -5.62
CA VAL A 57 15.59 -0.74 -5.55
C VAL A 57 16.59 -1.67 -4.87
N GLU A 58 16.18 -2.35 -3.81
CA GLU A 58 17.04 -3.30 -3.11
C GLU A 58 17.42 -4.49 -3.99
N ILE A 59 16.45 -5.00 -4.75
CA ILE A 59 16.69 -6.10 -5.68
C ILE A 59 17.78 -5.72 -6.67
N VAL A 60 17.69 -4.52 -7.24
CA VAL A 60 18.69 -4.04 -8.20
C VAL A 60 20.03 -3.79 -7.52
N ALA A 61 20.03 -3.10 -6.37
CA ALA A 61 21.26 -2.74 -5.68
C ALA A 61 22.04 -3.97 -5.23
N GLU A 62 21.34 -5.00 -4.81
CA GLU A 62 21.95 -6.23 -4.31
C GLU A 62 22.12 -7.28 -5.39
N GLN A 63 21.81 -6.94 -6.64
CA GLN A 63 21.97 -7.82 -7.80
C GLN A 63 21.26 -9.16 -7.62
N LYS A 64 20.10 -9.12 -6.97
CA LYS A 64 19.32 -10.34 -6.75
C LYS A 64 18.72 -10.84 -8.06
N PRO A 65 18.60 -12.15 -8.23
CA PRO A 65 17.92 -12.70 -9.41
C PRO A 65 16.49 -12.21 -9.49
N LYS A 66 16.06 -11.75 -10.65
CA LYS A 66 14.70 -11.26 -10.83
C LYS A 66 14.02 -11.81 -12.05
N ASP A 67 14.78 -12.36 -13.02
CA ASP A 67 14.19 -12.95 -14.22
C ASP A 67 13.30 -14.12 -13.83
N GLN A 68 12.04 -14.04 -14.25
CA GLN A 68 11.07 -15.11 -14.05
C GLN A 68 11.00 -15.57 -12.59
N THR A 69 11.16 -14.62 -11.69
CA THR A 69 11.14 -14.90 -10.25
C THR A 69 9.79 -14.46 -9.68
N PRO A 70 9.09 -15.31 -8.92
CA PRO A 70 7.79 -14.92 -8.36
C PRO A 70 7.95 -13.88 -7.26
N VAL A 71 6.95 -13.02 -7.13
CA VAL A 71 6.98 -11.96 -6.13
C VAL A 71 7.06 -12.53 -4.71
N SER A 72 6.57 -13.76 -4.50
CA SER A 72 6.62 -14.39 -3.18
C SER A 72 8.03 -14.51 -2.64
N LYS A 73 9.03 -14.51 -3.52
CA LYS A 73 10.42 -14.61 -3.09
C LYS A 73 10.91 -13.33 -2.42
N TYR A 74 10.39 -12.18 -2.83
CA TYR A 74 10.91 -10.90 -2.34
C TYR A 74 9.90 -10.06 -1.59
N MET A 75 8.63 -10.45 -1.57
CA MET A 75 7.61 -9.66 -0.89
C MET A 75 7.87 -9.61 0.62
N THR A 76 7.45 -8.50 1.23
CA THR A 76 7.46 -8.37 2.68
C THR A 76 6.22 -9.05 3.21
N THR A 77 6.38 -9.99 4.15
CA THR A 77 5.25 -10.73 4.72
C THR A 77 4.79 -10.19 6.05
N ALA A 78 5.67 -9.52 6.79
CA ALA A 78 5.31 -8.92 8.08
C ALA A 78 4.74 -7.52 7.81
N VAL A 79 3.57 -7.47 7.19
CA VAL A 79 2.96 -6.21 6.75
C VAL A 79 2.13 -5.64 7.88
N VAL A 80 2.33 -4.34 8.16
CA VAL A 80 1.47 -3.62 9.09
C VAL A 80 0.22 -3.20 8.34
N THR A 81 -0.94 -3.58 8.86
CA THR A 81 -2.22 -3.30 8.22
C THR A 81 -3.10 -2.45 9.13
N THR A 82 -4.18 -1.94 8.58
CA THR A 82 -5.15 -1.19 9.34
C THR A 82 -6.55 -1.63 8.91
N THR A 83 -7.56 -1.12 9.58
CA THR A 83 -8.95 -1.37 9.23
C THR A 83 -9.63 -0.06 8.84
N ALA A 84 -10.79 -0.18 8.21
CA ALA A 84 -11.53 1.00 7.76
C ALA A 84 -11.99 1.88 8.92
N GLN A 85 -12.11 1.32 10.12
CA GLN A 85 -12.63 2.02 11.29
C GLN A 85 -11.53 2.62 12.15
N GLU A 86 -10.26 2.41 11.81
CA GLU A 86 -9.18 3.03 12.57
C GLU A 86 -9.04 4.51 12.22
N SER A 87 -8.45 5.25 13.14
CA SER A 87 -8.20 6.67 12.95
C SER A 87 -7.01 6.88 12.03
N ILE A 88 -7.10 7.86 11.13
CA ILE A 88 -5.95 8.17 10.28
C ILE A 88 -4.76 8.66 11.10
N ARG A 89 -5.01 9.21 12.29
CA ARG A 89 -3.92 9.62 13.17
C ARG A 89 -3.10 8.40 13.60
N ASP A 90 -3.78 7.32 13.97
CA ASP A 90 -3.08 6.10 14.40
C ASP A 90 -2.26 5.52 13.25
N VAL A 91 -2.81 5.55 12.04
CA VAL A 91 -2.07 5.07 10.86
C VAL A 91 -0.86 5.95 10.61
N ALA A 92 -1.03 7.28 10.68
CA ALA A 92 0.08 8.20 10.46
C ALA A 92 1.19 7.99 11.49
N ASP A 93 0.82 7.78 12.75
CA ASP A 93 1.79 7.52 13.81
C ASP A 93 2.57 6.24 13.53
N ALA A 94 1.87 5.19 13.09
CA ALA A 94 2.52 3.93 12.77
C ALA A 94 3.48 4.08 11.59
N MET A 95 3.10 4.85 10.59
CA MET A 95 3.95 5.11 9.44
C MET A 95 5.24 5.81 9.85
N ILE A 96 5.12 6.81 10.72
CA ILE A 96 6.29 7.55 11.20
C ILE A 96 7.16 6.65 12.06
N GLU A 97 6.55 5.88 12.95
CA GLU A 97 7.28 5.03 13.88
C GLU A 97 8.05 3.93 13.16
N HIS A 98 7.44 3.33 12.15
CA HIS A 98 8.04 2.19 11.44
C HIS A 98 8.71 2.55 10.13
N GLY A 99 8.54 3.77 9.65
CA GLY A 99 9.21 4.25 8.45
C GLY A 99 8.66 3.69 7.14
N PHE A 100 7.37 3.36 7.10
CA PHE A 100 6.78 2.90 5.85
C PHE A 100 5.74 3.91 5.34
N HIS A 101 5.35 3.77 4.08
CA HIS A 101 4.52 4.76 3.39
C HIS A 101 3.24 4.18 2.81
N HIS A 102 3.00 2.90 2.96
CA HIS A 102 1.85 2.20 2.39
C HIS A 102 1.28 1.27 3.45
N THR A 103 0.00 1.38 3.74
CA THR A 103 -0.65 0.52 4.73
C THR A 103 -1.90 -0.09 4.10
N PRO A 104 -1.89 -1.40 3.87
CA PRO A 104 -3.10 -2.06 3.38
C PRO A 104 -4.23 -1.96 4.38
N VAL A 105 -5.44 -1.77 3.88
CA VAL A 105 -6.65 -1.75 4.68
C VAL A 105 -7.34 -3.09 4.48
N VAL A 106 -7.55 -3.81 5.57
CA VAL A 106 -8.09 -5.15 5.50
C VAL A 106 -9.39 -5.25 6.28
N ASP A 107 -10.25 -6.14 5.81
CA ASP A 107 -11.50 -6.46 6.45
C ASP A 107 -11.48 -7.94 6.82
N GLU A 108 -12.09 -8.25 7.96
CA GLU A 108 -12.08 -9.61 8.48
C GLU A 108 -12.69 -10.61 7.51
N ASP A 109 -13.76 -10.19 6.82
CA ASP A 109 -14.48 -11.09 5.92
C ASP A 109 -14.05 -10.96 4.47
N GLU A 110 -13.71 -9.76 4.01
CA GLU A 110 -13.47 -9.50 2.59
C GLU A 110 -11.99 -9.47 2.21
N GLY A 111 -11.10 -9.48 3.19
CA GLY A 111 -9.68 -9.39 2.93
C GLY A 111 -9.26 -7.95 2.65
N VAL A 112 -8.45 -7.77 1.62
CA VAL A 112 -7.95 -6.43 1.28
C VAL A 112 -9.07 -5.61 0.66
N ILE A 113 -9.35 -4.44 1.25
CA ILE A 113 -10.42 -3.56 0.77
C ILE A 113 -9.91 -2.19 0.35
N GLY A 114 -8.67 -1.86 0.66
CA GLY A 114 -8.14 -0.56 0.29
C GLY A 114 -6.66 -0.44 0.61
N MET A 115 -6.17 0.74 0.36
CA MET A 115 -4.78 1.10 0.67
C MET A 115 -4.78 2.54 1.15
N ILE A 116 -4.04 2.82 2.22
CA ILE A 116 -3.83 4.20 2.62
C ILE A 116 -2.33 4.47 2.62
N THR A 117 -1.95 5.58 1.99
CA THR A 117 -0.54 5.94 1.79
C THR A 117 -0.26 7.30 2.42
N THR A 118 1.03 7.61 2.56
CA THR A 118 1.41 8.94 3.01
C THR A 118 0.88 10.02 2.06
N SER A 119 0.80 9.72 0.76
CA SER A 119 0.23 10.66 -0.20
C SER A 119 -1.25 10.90 0.07
N ASP A 120 -1.99 9.86 0.45
CA ASP A 120 -3.40 10.01 0.80
C ASP A 120 -3.56 10.92 2.01
N LEU A 121 -2.71 10.75 3.01
CA LEU A 121 -2.76 11.56 4.21
C LEU A 121 -2.39 12.99 3.91
N ALA A 122 -1.35 13.20 3.12
CA ALA A 122 -0.94 14.55 2.72
C ALA A 122 -2.04 15.23 1.91
N GLY A 123 -2.67 14.47 1.01
CA GLY A 123 -3.77 14.99 0.20
C GLY A 123 -4.96 15.41 1.05
N TYR A 124 -5.29 14.60 2.06
CA TYR A 124 -6.37 14.94 2.97
C TYR A 124 -6.07 16.24 3.73
N ILE A 125 -4.86 16.35 4.27
CA ILE A 125 -4.46 17.54 5.00
C ILE A 125 -4.48 18.78 4.11
N SER A 126 -3.94 18.64 2.91
CA SER A 126 -3.90 19.73 1.96
C SER A 126 -5.31 20.21 1.60
N HIS A 127 -6.20 19.26 1.35
CA HIS A 127 -7.56 19.58 0.97
C HIS A 127 -8.34 20.24 2.10
N VAL A 128 -8.17 19.75 3.31
CA VAL A 128 -8.92 20.25 4.47
C VAL A 128 -8.40 21.60 4.92
N GLN A 129 -7.08 21.82 4.86
CA GLN A 129 -6.48 23.06 5.38
C GLN A 129 -6.33 24.16 4.35
N SER A 130 -6.45 23.83 3.09
CA SER A 130 -6.39 24.85 2.07
C SER A 130 -7.60 25.74 2.19
N PRO A 131 -7.41 27.05 2.24
CA PRO A 131 -8.57 27.93 2.12
C PRO A 131 -9.22 27.63 0.79
N SER A 132 -10.49 27.61 0.82
CA SER A 132 -11.21 27.47 -0.42
C SER A 132 -10.68 28.47 -1.37
N PRO A 133 -10.28 28.05 -2.53
CA PRO A 133 -9.88 29.05 -3.48
C PRO A 133 -11.02 29.97 -3.63
N ALA A 134 -10.70 31.13 -3.55
CA ALA A 134 -11.68 32.11 -3.70
C ALA A 134 -12.08 32.07 -5.12
N GLU A 135 -12.66 31.12 -5.30
CA GLU A 135 -13.02 31.02 -6.56
C GLU A 135 -14.18 31.74 -6.75
#